data_d5522039d500a1188261e552a4442323
#
_entry.id   d5522039d500a1188261e552a4442323
#
_cell.length_a   1.000
_cell.length_b   1.000
_cell.length_c   1.000
_cell.angle_alpha   90.00
_cell.angle_beta   90.00
_cell.angle_gamma   90.00
#
_symmetry.space_group_name_H-M   'P 1'
#
loop_
_entity.id
_entity.type
_entity.pdbx_description
1 polymer ?
#
loop_
_entity_poly.entity_id
_entity_poly.type
_entity_poly.pdbx_seq_one_letter_code
_entity_poly.pdbx_strand_id
1 'polypeptide(L)'
;MDQTVPAYAAEVADYGRSRDPEPGEGALVKNVRPESPAWDVGIEPGMRVLTVNGEQLTDMIVWLWEADDDTVELEVFDPRDDTVTPVELDRFPGEDWGLEFDGPIFDGMRTCVNACVFCFMTMLPKGGRSTLYIRDDDYRLSFLQGNFVTLTNLTDEDVQSVIDRNMSPMNVSVHAVSPDVRRRMMGRNAQRGMDVLEAIMAAGIEIHAQIVLCPGMNDGEELQKTLRFCEEHEQITSLGIVPLGFTKHQNRFTWSYSDKPELARETIAMIRPFQDRAFERFGRHTFQMSDEFYLDAGIEPPEADFYDGYPQYYDGIGMIRSYLDETDNVLAADTERLRRVREEIAARGQRLLCLSGASARDTVARFVESPHGLAGTVTAIKNRYFGGNVDVTGLIVACDILEQLPQDLSGVMLFVPKLMFNADGMTLDEYHRDDLLASLTSRGAEVHVVSTMPHELLDTLEHILGIMPANSTIPTDPTH
;
A
#
# COMPACT_ATOMS: atom_id res chain seq x y z
N MET A 1 -12.14 -9.87 -16.87
CA MET A 1 -12.76 -10.36 -15.62
C MET A 1 -12.36 -9.36 -14.58
N ASP A 2 -13.33 -8.63 -14.10
CA ASP A 2 -13.16 -7.53 -13.13
C ASP A 2 -12.73 -8.14 -11.79
N GLN A 3 -11.44 -8.08 -11.47
CA GLN A 3 -10.99 -8.39 -10.12
C GLN A 3 -11.17 -7.12 -9.30
N THR A 4 -12.41 -6.89 -8.86
CA THR A 4 -12.66 -5.97 -7.77
C THR A 4 -11.90 -6.48 -6.55
N VAL A 5 -10.82 -5.78 -6.18
CA VAL A 5 -10.18 -5.92 -4.86
C VAL A 5 -11.31 -5.78 -3.84
N PRO A 6 -11.47 -6.72 -2.91
CA PRO A 6 -12.51 -6.59 -1.90
C PRO A 6 -12.36 -5.25 -1.18
N ALA A 7 -13.46 -4.58 -0.91
CA ALA A 7 -13.54 -3.28 -0.22
C ALA A 7 -12.84 -3.26 1.18
N TYR A 8 -12.32 -4.39 1.60
CA TYR A 8 -11.59 -4.62 2.84
C TYR A 8 -10.17 -4.00 2.90
N ALA A 9 -9.60 -3.59 1.76
CA ALA A 9 -8.25 -3.01 1.71
C ALA A 9 -8.16 -1.56 2.22
N ALA A 10 -9.28 -0.91 2.56
CA ALA A 10 -9.34 0.51 2.88
C ALA A 10 -9.31 0.86 4.38
N GLU A 11 -9.42 -0.11 5.30
CA GLU A 11 -9.44 0.16 6.75
C GLU A 11 -8.22 -0.42 7.48
N VAL A 12 -7.03 0.03 7.18
CA VAL A 12 -5.82 -0.24 7.98
C VAL A 12 -5.64 0.90 8.99
N ALA A 13 -6.61 1.15 9.83
CA ALA A 13 -6.56 2.28 10.74
C ALA A 13 -6.83 1.92 12.18
N ASP A 14 -6.17 1.08 12.82
CA ASP A 14 -5.91 1.11 14.27
C ASP A 14 -5.12 -0.12 14.81
N TYR A 15 -4.03 -0.47 14.16
CA TYR A 15 -3.10 -1.48 14.72
C TYR A 15 -2.19 -0.91 15.84
N GLY A 16 -2.59 0.20 16.44
CA GLY A 16 -1.77 0.95 17.40
C GLY A 16 -1.76 0.46 18.83
N ARG A 17 -2.39 -0.66 19.15
CA ARG A 17 -2.31 -1.24 20.49
C ARG A 17 -1.75 -2.66 20.40
N SER A 18 -0.41 -2.76 20.47
CA SER A 18 0.24 -4.02 20.80
C SER A 18 -0.06 -4.39 22.27
N ARG A 19 -1.25 -4.85 22.51
CA ARG A 19 -1.55 -5.74 23.59
C ARG A 19 -1.56 -7.12 22.94
N ASP A 20 -0.63 -7.99 23.32
CA ASP A 20 -0.77 -9.41 23.00
C ASP A 20 -2.15 -9.81 23.53
N PRO A 21 -3.11 -10.22 22.67
CA PRO A 21 -4.40 -10.63 23.16
C PRO A 21 -4.19 -11.86 24.06
N GLU A 22 -4.93 -11.91 25.15
CA GLU A 22 -4.93 -13.12 25.96
C GLU A 22 -5.53 -14.28 25.14
N PRO A 23 -5.01 -15.50 25.21
CA PRO A 23 -5.56 -16.65 24.52
C PRO A 23 -7.06 -16.78 24.82
N GLY A 24 -7.91 -16.74 23.77
CA GLY A 24 -9.36 -16.88 23.89
C GLY A 24 -10.18 -15.59 23.74
N GLU A 25 -9.59 -14.45 23.39
CA GLU A 25 -10.37 -13.22 23.20
C GLU A 25 -11.31 -13.24 21.98
N GLY A 26 -11.04 -14.03 20.91
CA GLY A 26 -11.89 -14.14 19.72
C GLY A 26 -12.05 -12.83 18.93
N ALA A 27 -12.88 -12.85 17.89
CA ALA A 27 -13.14 -11.72 17.00
C ALA A 27 -14.13 -10.72 17.59
N LEU A 28 -13.76 -9.46 17.79
CA LEU A 28 -14.67 -8.41 18.23
C LEU A 28 -15.64 -8.04 17.09
N VAL A 29 -16.93 -8.13 17.35
CA VAL A 29 -17.97 -7.68 16.43
C VAL A 29 -18.07 -6.16 16.47
N LYS A 30 -17.70 -5.50 15.36
CA LYS A 30 -17.72 -4.04 15.20
C LYS A 30 -19.11 -3.56 14.76
N ASN A 31 -19.71 -4.30 13.82
CA ASN A 31 -21.05 -3.98 13.31
C ASN A 31 -21.82 -5.25 12.96
N VAL A 32 -23.16 -5.16 12.99
CA VAL A 32 -24.07 -6.23 12.54
C VAL A 32 -25.09 -5.59 11.60
N ARG A 33 -25.18 -6.12 10.39
CA ARG A 33 -26.11 -5.61 9.39
C ARG A 33 -27.55 -5.96 9.79
N PRO A 34 -28.47 -4.98 9.86
CA PRO A 34 -29.89 -5.26 10.12
C PRO A 34 -30.48 -6.26 9.11
N GLU A 35 -31.38 -7.11 9.57
CA GLU A 35 -32.04 -8.13 8.76
C GLU A 35 -31.09 -9.18 8.15
N SER A 36 -29.95 -9.45 8.81
CA SER A 36 -28.98 -10.48 8.44
C SER A 36 -29.09 -11.70 9.34
N PRO A 37 -28.54 -12.87 8.96
CA PRO A 37 -28.51 -14.06 9.83
C PRO A 37 -27.95 -13.79 11.24
N ALA A 38 -26.90 -13.00 11.36
CA ALA A 38 -26.34 -12.64 12.67
C ALA A 38 -27.26 -11.74 13.49
N TRP A 39 -27.99 -10.83 12.83
CA TRP A 39 -28.99 -9.98 13.49
C TRP A 39 -30.15 -10.80 14.04
N ASP A 40 -30.64 -11.79 13.28
CA ASP A 40 -31.79 -12.61 13.64
C ASP A 40 -31.58 -13.47 14.89
N VAL A 41 -30.32 -13.87 15.13
CA VAL A 41 -29.92 -14.64 16.35
C VAL A 41 -29.49 -13.74 17.51
N GLY A 42 -29.51 -12.41 17.33
CA GLY A 42 -29.26 -11.44 18.41
C GLY A 42 -27.78 -11.17 18.68
N ILE A 43 -26.89 -11.37 17.70
CA ILE A 43 -25.50 -10.90 17.81
C ILE A 43 -25.50 -9.36 17.69
N GLU A 44 -24.76 -8.70 18.57
CA GLU A 44 -24.70 -7.24 18.65
C GLU A 44 -23.25 -6.74 18.63
N PRO A 45 -23.02 -5.49 18.17
CA PRO A 45 -21.70 -4.85 18.29
C PRO A 45 -21.17 -4.86 19.73
N GLY A 46 -19.89 -5.18 19.88
CA GLY A 46 -19.22 -5.32 21.19
C GLY A 46 -19.18 -6.75 21.72
N MET A 47 -19.98 -7.68 21.19
CA MET A 47 -19.82 -9.11 21.42
C MET A 47 -18.56 -9.65 20.73
N ARG A 48 -18.13 -10.86 21.10
CA ARG A 48 -16.99 -11.54 20.48
C ARG A 48 -17.36 -12.92 19.99
N VAL A 49 -16.96 -13.26 18.78
CA VAL A 49 -17.03 -14.63 18.27
C VAL A 49 -15.74 -15.35 18.64
N LEU A 50 -15.84 -16.39 19.48
CA LEU A 50 -14.68 -17.12 20.00
C LEU A 50 -14.29 -18.27 19.08
N THR A 51 -15.28 -19.04 18.61
CA THR A 51 -15.07 -20.19 17.71
C THR A 51 -16.05 -20.15 16.55
N VAL A 52 -15.68 -20.76 15.45
CA VAL A 52 -16.48 -21.03 14.27
C VAL A 52 -16.35 -22.51 13.93
N ASN A 53 -17.48 -23.25 13.86
CA ASN A 53 -17.52 -24.71 13.65
C ASN A 53 -16.58 -25.50 14.60
N GLY A 54 -16.37 -24.98 15.82
CA GLY A 54 -15.48 -25.55 16.82
C GLY A 54 -14.00 -25.21 16.66
N GLU A 55 -13.60 -24.51 15.60
CA GLU A 55 -12.24 -23.97 15.44
C GLU A 55 -12.14 -22.57 16.08
N GLN A 56 -11.03 -22.29 16.77
CA GLN A 56 -10.80 -20.99 17.38
C GLN A 56 -10.69 -19.90 16.30
N LEU A 57 -11.46 -18.84 16.43
CA LEU A 57 -11.47 -17.74 15.48
C LEU A 57 -10.30 -16.77 15.76
N THR A 58 -9.16 -17.02 15.11
CA THR A 58 -7.91 -16.27 15.29
C THR A 58 -7.71 -15.15 14.27
N ASP A 59 -8.38 -15.23 13.13
CA ASP A 59 -8.22 -14.28 12.02
C ASP A 59 -9.33 -14.44 10.97
N MET A 60 -9.36 -13.54 10.01
CA MET A 60 -10.31 -13.57 8.90
C MET A 60 -10.12 -14.76 7.95
N ILE A 61 -8.96 -15.41 7.92
CA ILE A 61 -8.76 -16.59 7.08
C ILE A 61 -9.55 -17.77 7.65
N VAL A 62 -9.48 -17.96 8.97
CA VAL A 62 -10.29 -18.98 9.65
C VAL A 62 -11.78 -18.71 9.40
N TRP A 63 -12.22 -17.46 9.53
CA TRP A 63 -13.60 -17.09 9.23
C TRP A 63 -14.01 -17.44 7.80
N LEU A 64 -13.21 -17.05 6.82
CA LEU A 64 -13.51 -17.27 5.39
C LEU A 64 -13.56 -18.76 5.02
N TRP A 65 -12.73 -19.59 5.68
CA TRP A 65 -12.70 -21.03 5.43
C TRP A 65 -13.80 -21.79 6.14
N GLU A 66 -14.03 -21.49 7.42
CA GLU A 66 -14.97 -22.21 8.24
C GLU A 66 -16.43 -21.75 8.07
N ALA A 67 -16.65 -20.52 7.62
CA ALA A 67 -17.98 -19.94 7.42
C ALA A 67 -18.43 -19.94 5.93
N ASP A 68 -17.85 -20.79 5.09
CA ASP A 68 -18.17 -20.88 3.65
C ASP A 68 -19.51 -21.60 3.38
N ASP A 69 -19.93 -22.54 4.23
CA ASP A 69 -21.19 -23.27 4.13
C ASP A 69 -22.43 -22.39 4.41
N ASP A 70 -23.63 -22.93 4.14
CA ASP A 70 -24.91 -22.22 4.37
C ASP A 70 -25.32 -22.23 5.85
N THR A 71 -24.68 -23.04 6.69
CA THR A 71 -24.89 -23.13 8.14
C THR A 71 -23.57 -23.03 8.88
N VAL A 72 -23.50 -22.26 9.97
CA VAL A 72 -22.30 -22.13 10.81
C VAL A 72 -22.66 -22.17 12.30
N GLU A 73 -21.85 -22.88 13.08
CA GLU A 73 -21.94 -22.90 14.55
C GLU A 73 -20.91 -21.94 15.15
N LEU A 74 -21.38 -21.00 15.99
CA LEU A 74 -20.52 -20.01 16.64
C LEU A 74 -20.61 -20.15 18.17
N GLU A 75 -19.50 -19.91 18.88
CA GLU A 75 -19.53 -19.57 20.30
C GLU A 75 -19.35 -18.05 20.42
N VAL A 76 -20.39 -17.39 20.95
CA VAL A 76 -20.41 -15.92 21.08
C VAL A 76 -20.32 -15.53 22.55
N PHE A 77 -19.32 -14.72 22.88
CA PHE A 77 -19.13 -14.12 24.20
C PHE A 77 -19.78 -12.76 24.27
N ASP A 78 -20.65 -12.56 25.27
CA ASP A 78 -21.22 -11.26 25.61
C ASP A 78 -20.51 -10.67 26.83
N PRO A 79 -19.76 -9.57 26.68
CA PRO A 79 -19.03 -8.96 27.78
C PRO A 79 -19.92 -8.24 28.80
N ARG A 80 -21.23 -8.06 28.52
CA ARG A 80 -22.16 -7.38 29.42
C ARG A 80 -22.58 -8.24 30.60
N ASP A 81 -22.64 -9.55 30.41
CA ASP A 81 -23.05 -10.52 31.42
C ASP A 81 -22.05 -11.66 31.62
N ASP A 82 -20.89 -11.61 30.97
CA ASP A 82 -19.82 -12.58 31.06
C ASP A 82 -20.25 -14.00 30.64
N THR A 83 -21.12 -14.10 29.63
CA THR A 83 -21.66 -15.36 29.13
C THR A 83 -21.11 -15.76 27.78
N VAL A 84 -20.92 -17.07 27.57
CA VAL A 84 -20.65 -17.67 26.26
C VAL A 84 -21.88 -18.43 25.81
N THR A 85 -22.41 -18.10 24.65
CA THR A 85 -23.63 -18.72 24.09
C THR A 85 -23.30 -19.38 22.77
N PRO A 86 -23.61 -20.69 22.59
CA PRO A 86 -23.56 -21.32 21.28
C PRO A 86 -24.73 -20.82 20.43
N VAL A 87 -24.45 -20.43 19.19
CA VAL A 87 -25.43 -19.93 18.22
C VAL A 87 -25.22 -20.63 16.89
N GLU A 88 -26.32 -21.09 16.29
CA GLU A 88 -26.31 -21.60 14.91
C GLU A 88 -26.90 -20.53 14.00
N LEU A 89 -26.22 -20.23 12.91
CA LEU A 89 -26.67 -19.32 11.87
C LEU A 89 -26.90 -20.09 10.57
N ASP A 90 -28.03 -19.80 9.94
CA ASP A 90 -28.36 -20.29 8.60
C ASP A 90 -28.46 -19.11 7.64
N ARG A 91 -27.95 -19.27 6.41
CA ARG A 91 -28.09 -18.27 5.34
C ARG A 91 -28.57 -18.88 4.04
N PHE A 92 -29.18 -18.08 3.19
CA PHE A 92 -29.41 -18.48 1.82
C PHE A 92 -28.08 -18.47 1.02
N PRO A 93 -27.95 -19.34 -0.01
CA PRO A 93 -26.74 -19.36 -0.85
C PRO A 93 -26.38 -17.95 -1.38
N GLY A 94 -25.17 -17.48 -1.05
CA GLY A 94 -24.67 -16.17 -1.44
C GLY A 94 -25.13 -15.00 -0.55
N GLU A 95 -25.91 -15.27 0.48
CA GLU A 95 -26.22 -14.29 1.50
C GLU A 95 -25.02 -14.07 2.42
N ASP A 96 -24.78 -12.81 2.79
CA ASP A 96 -23.73 -12.44 3.73
C ASP A 96 -24.20 -12.63 5.17
N TRP A 97 -23.34 -13.14 6.05
CA TRP A 97 -23.64 -13.37 7.45
C TRP A 97 -24.07 -12.10 8.22
N GLY A 98 -23.65 -10.92 7.73
CA GLY A 98 -23.95 -9.63 8.34
C GLY A 98 -23.04 -9.26 9.49
N LEU A 99 -21.89 -9.93 9.65
CA LEU A 99 -20.89 -9.65 10.68
C LEU A 99 -19.74 -8.85 10.10
N GLU A 100 -19.41 -7.74 10.75
CA GLU A 100 -18.20 -6.98 10.54
C GLU A 100 -17.33 -7.06 11.80
N PHE A 101 -16.09 -7.53 11.65
CA PHE A 101 -15.16 -7.65 12.76
C PHE A 101 -14.21 -6.46 12.84
N ASP A 102 -13.62 -6.24 14.02
CA ASP A 102 -12.62 -5.20 14.23
C ASP A 102 -11.23 -5.68 13.77
N GLY A 103 -10.95 -5.42 12.50
CA GLY A 103 -9.72 -5.82 11.82
C GLY A 103 -9.68 -7.27 11.35
N PRO A 104 -8.59 -7.69 10.69
CA PRO A 104 -8.48 -9.04 10.12
C PRO A 104 -7.76 -10.05 11.03
N ILE A 105 -7.11 -9.63 12.12
CA ILE A 105 -6.33 -10.46 13.05
C ILE A 105 -6.89 -10.32 14.45
N PHE A 106 -7.28 -11.44 15.07
CA PHE A 106 -8.01 -11.44 16.35
C PHE A 106 -7.19 -11.96 17.52
N ASP A 107 -6.10 -12.69 17.27
CA ASP A 107 -5.17 -13.24 18.29
C ASP A 107 -3.88 -12.43 18.46
N GLY A 108 -3.80 -11.26 17.80
CA GLY A 108 -2.64 -10.39 17.78
C GLY A 108 -1.73 -10.60 16.57
N MET A 109 -1.13 -9.48 16.14
CA MET A 109 -0.26 -9.45 14.98
C MET A 109 1.11 -10.04 15.28
N ARG A 110 1.63 -10.88 14.39
CA ARG A 110 2.99 -11.42 14.47
C ARG A 110 4.01 -10.38 14.05
N THR A 111 5.03 -10.19 14.88
CA THR A 111 6.06 -9.17 14.65
C THR A 111 7.33 -9.76 14.07
N CYS A 112 8.04 -8.94 13.28
CA CYS A 112 9.28 -9.30 12.61
C CYS A 112 10.41 -9.58 13.60
N VAL A 113 11.07 -10.73 13.44
CA VAL A 113 12.22 -11.18 14.26
C VAL A 113 13.58 -10.84 13.63
N ASN A 114 13.59 -10.19 12.46
CA ASN A 114 14.79 -9.88 11.70
C ASN A 114 15.47 -8.57 12.17
N ALA A 115 16.75 -8.45 11.81
CA ALA A 115 17.57 -7.26 12.02
C ALA A 115 18.05 -6.69 10.69
N CYS A 116 17.14 -6.47 9.75
CA CYS A 116 17.46 -6.02 8.40
C CYS A 116 18.22 -4.69 8.42
N VAL A 117 19.35 -4.64 7.71
CA VAL A 117 20.17 -3.42 7.63
C VAL A 117 19.45 -2.29 6.90
N PHE A 118 18.52 -2.62 6.01
CA PHE A 118 17.69 -1.73 5.20
C PHE A 118 16.28 -1.51 5.76
N CYS A 119 15.98 -1.98 6.98
CA CYS A 119 14.66 -1.84 7.58
C CYS A 119 14.31 -0.36 7.78
N PHE A 120 13.33 0.14 7.04
CA PHE A 120 12.92 1.54 7.07
C PHE A 120 12.44 1.97 8.44
N MET A 121 11.74 1.07 9.19
CA MET A 121 11.28 1.34 10.56
C MET A 121 12.43 1.72 11.52
N THR A 122 13.64 1.17 11.30
CA THR A 122 14.83 1.51 12.11
C THR A 122 15.47 2.83 11.71
N MET A 123 15.03 3.43 10.61
CA MET A 123 15.52 4.69 10.04
C MET A 123 14.56 5.85 10.28
N LEU A 124 13.43 5.63 10.96
CA LEU A 124 12.48 6.67 11.30
C LEU A 124 13.01 7.59 12.43
N PRO A 125 12.59 8.86 12.47
CA PRO A 125 12.86 9.73 13.60
C PRO A 125 12.25 9.14 14.88
N LYS A 126 12.85 9.42 16.02
CA LYS A 126 12.36 8.95 17.32
C LYS A 126 11.25 9.87 17.84
N GLY A 127 10.28 9.29 18.54
CA GLY A 127 9.26 10.05 19.29
C GLY A 127 7.96 10.30 18.54
N GLY A 128 7.76 9.68 17.35
CA GLY A 128 6.46 9.63 16.69
C GLY A 128 5.50 8.62 17.36
N ARG A 129 4.27 8.55 16.88
CA ARG A 129 3.25 7.61 17.38
C ARG A 129 3.71 6.16 17.27
N SER A 130 3.28 5.33 18.22
CA SER A 130 3.71 3.91 18.32
C SER A 130 3.44 3.10 17.04
N THR A 131 2.36 3.42 16.33
CA THR A 131 1.98 2.76 15.07
C THR A 131 3.05 2.86 13.98
N LEU A 132 3.85 3.93 13.96
CA LEU A 132 4.96 4.09 12.99
C LEU A 132 6.12 3.12 13.21
N TYR A 133 6.21 2.47 14.37
CA TYR A 133 7.33 1.59 14.71
C TYR A 133 6.95 0.12 14.74
N ILE A 134 5.71 -0.20 14.33
CA ILE A 134 5.27 -1.58 14.21
C ILE A 134 6.03 -2.25 13.06
N ARG A 135 6.63 -3.39 13.35
CA ARG A 135 7.34 -4.20 12.36
C ARG A 135 6.54 -5.48 12.17
N ASP A 136 5.51 -5.39 11.36
CA ASP A 136 4.70 -6.55 10.98
C ASP A 136 5.51 -7.55 10.14
N ASP A 137 5.25 -8.82 10.36
CA ASP A 137 5.76 -9.94 9.57
C ASP A 137 4.76 -11.11 9.68
N ASP A 138 3.46 -10.74 9.62
CA ASP A 138 2.36 -11.68 9.77
C ASP A 138 1.93 -12.25 8.42
N TYR A 139 2.15 -13.54 8.21
CA TYR A 139 1.84 -14.21 6.95
C TYR A 139 0.35 -14.13 6.56
N ARG A 140 -0.55 -13.97 7.55
CA ARG A 140 -1.98 -13.80 7.31
C ARG A 140 -2.28 -12.46 6.62
N LEU A 141 -1.57 -11.40 7.01
CA LEU A 141 -1.67 -10.09 6.35
C LEU A 141 -1.08 -10.11 4.93
N SER A 142 -0.10 -10.98 4.67
CA SER A 142 0.39 -11.20 3.32
C SER A 142 -0.73 -11.68 2.39
N PHE A 143 -1.48 -12.68 2.82
CA PHE A 143 -2.60 -13.22 2.05
C PHE A 143 -3.80 -12.27 1.99
N LEU A 144 -4.19 -11.67 3.12
CA LEU A 144 -5.39 -10.84 3.22
C LEU A 144 -5.24 -9.43 2.62
N GLN A 145 -4.04 -8.85 2.71
CA GLN A 145 -3.80 -7.44 2.39
C GLN A 145 -2.62 -7.18 1.45
N GLY A 146 -1.87 -8.22 1.07
CA GLY A 146 -0.71 -8.09 0.19
C GLY A 146 0.57 -7.60 0.89
N ASN A 147 0.64 -7.62 2.22
CA ASN A 147 1.85 -7.23 2.95
C ASN A 147 3.01 -8.17 2.64
N PHE A 148 4.20 -7.61 2.41
CA PHE A 148 5.40 -8.40 2.18
C PHE A 148 5.96 -8.96 3.48
N VAL A 149 6.04 -10.29 3.57
CA VAL A 149 6.56 -11.01 4.74
C VAL A 149 7.87 -11.70 4.43
N THR A 150 8.65 -11.96 5.49
CA THR A 150 9.97 -12.59 5.36
C THR A 150 9.95 -14.10 5.53
N LEU A 151 8.85 -14.65 6.03
CA LEU A 151 8.63 -16.06 6.38
C LEU A 151 9.59 -16.60 7.47
N THR A 152 10.35 -15.71 8.13
CA THR A 152 11.41 -16.12 9.07
C THR A 152 10.91 -16.44 10.48
N ASN A 153 9.68 -16.06 10.79
CA ASN A 153 9.01 -16.25 12.09
C ASN A 153 7.91 -17.33 12.07
N LEU A 154 7.70 -18.03 10.94
CA LEU A 154 6.69 -19.07 10.83
C LEU A 154 7.13 -20.34 11.57
N THR A 155 6.23 -20.93 12.34
CA THR A 155 6.35 -22.29 12.87
C THR A 155 6.04 -23.33 11.77
N ASP A 156 6.26 -24.60 12.06
CA ASP A 156 5.91 -25.66 11.09
C ASP A 156 4.39 -25.81 10.96
N GLU A 157 3.64 -25.52 12.04
CA GLU A 157 2.18 -25.47 12.03
C GLU A 157 1.65 -24.34 11.16
N ASP A 158 2.31 -23.16 11.19
CA ASP A 158 1.96 -22.04 10.31
C ASP A 158 2.18 -22.38 8.84
N VAL A 159 3.32 -23.02 8.53
CA VAL A 159 3.61 -23.48 7.16
C VAL A 159 2.56 -24.47 6.69
N GLN A 160 2.17 -25.41 7.56
CA GLN A 160 1.12 -26.37 7.23
C GLN A 160 -0.23 -25.67 6.99
N SER A 161 -0.58 -24.68 7.82
CA SER A 161 -1.79 -23.86 7.65
C SER A 161 -1.82 -23.12 6.32
N VAL A 162 -0.69 -22.52 5.89
CA VAL A 162 -0.56 -21.88 4.57
C VAL A 162 -0.86 -22.87 3.45
N ILE A 163 -0.32 -24.10 3.56
CA ILE A 163 -0.47 -25.14 2.54
C ILE A 163 -1.91 -25.69 2.53
N ASP A 164 -2.44 -26.07 3.68
CA ASP A 164 -3.75 -26.72 3.79
C ASP A 164 -4.89 -25.79 3.37
N ARG A 165 -4.77 -24.49 3.68
CA ARG A 165 -5.73 -23.47 3.29
C ARG A 165 -5.44 -22.86 1.93
N ASN A 166 -4.40 -23.35 1.21
CA ASN A 166 -4.00 -22.85 -0.11
C ASN A 166 -3.93 -21.32 -0.16
N MET A 167 -3.23 -20.70 0.80
CA MET A 167 -3.09 -19.25 0.89
C MET A 167 -2.22 -18.74 -0.27
N SER A 168 -2.84 -18.44 -1.40
CA SER A 168 -2.19 -18.08 -2.66
C SER A 168 -2.92 -16.90 -3.32
N PRO A 169 -2.20 -15.86 -3.83
CA PRO A 169 -0.75 -15.67 -3.75
C PRO A 169 -0.26 -15.20 -2.37
N MET A 170 1.03 -15.45 -2.08
CA MET A 170 1.73 -14.88 -0.92
C MET A 170 2.75 -13.83 -1.38
N ASN A 171 2.83 -12.70 -0.67
CA ASN A 171 3.79 -11.65 -0.94
C ASN A 171 5.03 -11.83 -0.06
N VAL A 172 6.19 -12.13 -0.66
CA VAL A 172 7.39 -12.57 0.06
C VAL A 172 8.62 -11.72 -0.23
N SER A 173 9.23 -11.21 0.83
CA SER A 173 10.52 -10.50 0.81
C SER A 173 11.69 -11.48 0.64
N VAL A 174 12.21 -11.61 -0.58
CA VAL A 174 13.33 -12.52 -0.90
C VAL A 174 14.69 -11.86 -0.69
N HIS A 175 14.91 -10.70 -1.25
CA HIS A 175 16.10 -9.85 -1.21
C HIS A 175 17.39 -10.46 -1.78
N ALA A 176 17.76 -11.69 -1.44
CA ALA A 176 18.94 -12.43 -1.90
C ALA A 176 18.75 -13.92 -1.66
N VAL A 177 19.47 -14.78 -2.40
CA VAL A 177 19.43 -16.25 -2.21
C VAL A 177 20.68 -16.81 -1.53
N SER A 178 21.82 -16.16 -1.64
CA SER A 178 23.04 -16.63 -0.98
C SER A 178 22.93 -16.53 0.54
N PRO A 179 23.11 -17.64 1.32
CA PRO A 179 22.91 -17.63 2.77
C PRO A 179 23.75 -16.58 3.51
N ASP A 180 25.00 -16.35 3.09
CA ASP A 180 25.88 -15.38 3.71
C ASP A 180 25.41 -13.94 3.44
N VAL A 181 24.88 -13.66 2.25
CA VAL A 181 24.34 -12.33 1.90
C VAL A 181 23.06 -12.09 2.69
N ARG A 182 22.13 -13.05 2.69
CA ARG A 182 20.89 -12.97 3.49
C ARG A 182 21.19 -12.73 4.97
N ARG A 183 22.13 -13.50 5.54
CA ARG A 183 22.52 -13.34 6.95
C ARG A 183 23.08 -11.96 7.25
N ARG A 184 23.88 -11.38 6.37
CA ARG A 184 24.40 -10.01 6.52
C ARG A 184 23.30 -8.96 6.40
N MET A 185 22.32 -9.17 5.51
CA MET A 185 21.24 -8.23 5.25
C MET A 185 20.13 -8.29 6.31
N MET A 186 19.69 -9.50 6.72
CA MET A 186 18.49 -9.72 7.50
C MET A 186 18.73 -10.29 8.91
N GLY A 187 19.91 -10.89 9.15
CA GLY A 187 20.27 -11.49 10.43
C GLY A 187 20.20 -13.03 10.46
N ARG A 188 20.22 -13.58 11.67
CA ARG A 188 20.42 -15.03 11.88
C ARG A 188 19.27 -15.93 11.38
N ASN A 189 18.05 -15.43 11.36
CA ASN A 189 16.88 -16.21 10.99
C ASN A 189 16.63 -16.24 9.47
N ALA A 190 17.44 -15.56 8.68
CA ALA A 190 17.21 -15.36 7.26
C ALA A 190 17.10 -16.68 6.45
N GLN A 191 17.82 -17.75 6.87
CA GLN A 191 17.73 -19.06 6.20
C GLN A 191 16.37 -19.71 6.36
N ARG A 192 15.74 -19.63 7.54
CA ARG A 192 14.39 -20.16 7.77
C ARG A 192 13.39 -19.66 6.73
N GLY A 193 13.47 -18.35 6.37
CA GLY A 193 12.58 -17.77 5.35
C GLY A 193 12.75 -18.44 3.97
N MET A 194 13.96 -18.85 3.58
CA MET A 194 14.16 -19.58 2.32
C MET A 194 13.63 -21.01 2.40
N ASP A 195 13.89 -21.70 3.52
CA ASP A 195 13.42 -23.06 3.72
C ASP A 195 11.87 -23.13 3.67
N VAL A 196 11.20 -22.13 4.27
CA VAL A 196 9.73 -22.00 4.20
C VAL A 196 9.27 -21.64 2.79
N LEU A 197 9.93 -20.69 2.12
CA LEU A 197 9.59 -20.29 0.75
C LEU A 197 9.63 -21.51 -0.20
N GLU A 198 10.70 -22.31 -0.15
CA GLU A 198 10.83 -23.51 -0.97
C GLU A 198 9.72 -24.54 -0.64
N ALA A 199 9.36 -24.70 0.65
CA ALA A 199 8.31 -25.62 1.06
C ALA A 199 6.93 -25.21 0.54
N ILE A 200 6.54 -23.92 0.64
CA ILE A 200 5.23 -23.46 0.16
C ILE A 200 5.17 -23.44 -1.36
N MET A 201 6.27 -23.10 -2.06
CA MET A 201 6.34 -23.22 -3.54
C MET A 201 6.21 -24.68 -3.99
N ALA A 202 6.85 -25.64 -3.29
CA ALA A 202 6.72 -27.06 -3.59
C ALA A 202 5.28 -27.58 -3.43
N ALA A 203 4.47 -26.93 -2.58
CA ALA A 203 3.03 -27.20 -2.44
C ALA A 203 2.16 -26.50 -3.49
N GLY A 204 2.76 -25.67 -4.38
CA GLY A 204 2.05 -24.99 -5.46
C GLY A 204 1.55 -23.58 -5.12
N ILE A 205 1.92 -23.02 -3.98
CA ILE A 205 1.56 -21.64 -3.60
C ILE A 205 2.25 -20.65 -4.53
N GLU A 206 1.47 -19.75 -5.10
CA GLU A 206 1.96 -18.65 -5.94
C GLU A 206 2.61 -17.56 -5.09
N ILE A 207 3.71 -17.01 -5.59
CA ILE A 207 4.52 -16.02 -4.86
C ILE A 207 4.66 -14.74 -5.68
N HIS A 208 4.30 -13.63 -5.05
CA HIS A 208 4.75 -12.30 -5.46
C HIS A 208 5.99 -11.96 -4.61
N ALA A 209 7.14 -11.94 -5.25
CA ALA A 209 8.42 -11.75 -4.59
C ALA A 209 8.85 -10.28 -4.62
N GLN A 210 9.65 -9.86 -3.62
CA GLN A 210 10.24 -8.52 -3.59
C GLN A 210 11.72 -8.56 -3.27
N ILE A 211 12.49 -7.69 -3.93
CA ILE A 211 13.89 -7.41 -3.65
C ILE A 211 14.05 -5.92 -3.32
N VAL A 212 14.44 -5.60 -2.09
CA VAL A 212 15.02 -4.29 -1.80
C VAL A 212 16.48 -4.33 -2.21
N LEU A 213 16.84 -3.61 -3.27
CA LEU A 213 18.18 -3.64 -3.85
C LEU A 213 19.09 -2.64 -3.13
N CYS A 214 20.03 -3.17 -2.34
CA CYS A 214 20.97 -2.42 -1.52
C CYS A 214 22.33 -2.37 -2.20
N PRO A 215 22.82 -1.18 -2.61
CA PRO A 215 24.10 -1.05 -3.31
C PRO A 215 25.27 -1.67 -2.53
N GLY A 216 26.07 -2.52 -3.22
CA GLY A 216 27.23 -3.22 -2.66
C GLY A 216 26.90 -4.38 -1.71
N MET A 217 25.63 -4.80 -1.63
CA MET A 217 25.19 -5.91 -0.76
C MET A 217 24.58 -7.07 -1.53
N ASN A 218 23.48 -6.83 -2.22
CA ASN A 218 22.74 -7.83 -3.00
C ASN A 218 22.57 -7.44 -4.48
N ASP A 219 23.34 -6.46 -4.95
CA ASP A 219 23.45 -6.06 -6.35
C ASP A 219 24.43 -6.94 -7.16
N GLY A 220 24.66 -6.60 -8.42
CA GLY A 220 25.62 -7.25 -9.29
C GLY A 220 25.42 -8.77 -9.41
N GLU A 221 26.45 -9.56 -9.06
CA GLU A 221 26.42 -11.02 -9.17
C GLU A 221 25.38 -11.67 -8.26
N GLU A 222 25.13 -11.10 -7.08
CA GLU A 222 24.14 -11.63 -6.16
C GLU A 222 22.73 -11.42 -6.69
N LEU A 223 22.42 -10.25 -7.25
CA LEU A 223 21.16 -9.99 -7.93
C LEU A 223 20.96 -11.02 -9.06
N GLN A 224 21.96 -11.26 -9.90
CA GLN A 224 21.84 -12.26 -10.98
C GLN A 224 21.57 -13.68 -10.46
N LYS A 225 22.12 -14.07 -9.30
CA LYS A 225 21.80 -15.37 -8.67
C LYS A 225 20.36 -15.43 -8.22
N THR A 226 19.88 -14.36 -7.59
CA THR A 226 18.51 -14.26 -7.12
C THR A 226 17.53 -14.28 -8.29
N LEU A 227 17.83 -13.57 -9.38
CA LEU A 227 17.00 -13.58 -10.59
C LEU A 227 16.94 -14.97 -11.23
N ARG A 228 18.08 -15.70 -11.29
CA ARG A 228 18.08 -17.09 -11.79
C ARG A 228 17.24 -18.02 -10.92
N PHE A 229 17.35 -17.91 -9.59
CA PHE A 229 16.49 -18.66 -8.68
C PHE A 229 15.01 -18.39 -8.97
N CYS A 230 14.61 -17.12 -9.12
CA CYS A 230 13.23 -16.77 -9.42
C CYS A 230 12.79 -17.27 -10.82
N GLU A 231 13.67 -17.26 -11.81
CA GLU A 231 13.42 -17.78 -13.16
C GLU A 231 13.21 -19.31 -13.19
N GLU A 232 13.87 -20.05 -12.26
CA GLU A 232 13.78 -21.51 -12.15
C GLU A 232 12.48 -21.98 -11.45
N HIS A 233 11.81 -21.09 -10.69
CA HIS A 233 10.61 -21.39 -9.90
C HIS A 233 9.37 -20.71 -10.52
N GLU A 234 8.56 -21.48 -11.24
CA GLU A 234 7.36 -20.96 -11.95
C GLU A 234 6.27 -20.42 -11.00
N GLN A 235 6.31 -20.83 -9.71
CA GLN A 235 5.43 -20.31 -8.67
C GLN A 235 5.69 -18.84 -8.36
N ILE A 236 6.88 -18.31 -8.69
CA ILE A 236 7.17 -16.88 -8.58
C ILE A 236 6.63 -16.21 -9.83
N THR A 237 5.40 -15.70 -9.72
CA THR A 237 4.66 -15.12 -10.85
C THR A 237 4.97 -13.65 -11.05
N SER A 238 5.38 -12.96 -9.99
CA SER A 238 5.82 -11.56 -10.02
C SER A 238 7.01 -11.35 -9.09
N LEU A 239 7.99 -10.57 -9.54
CA LEU A 239 9.14 -10.12 -8.75
C LEU A 239 9.30 -8.61 -8.89
N GLY A 240 9.02 -7.88 -7.82
CA GLY A 240 9.28 -6.44 -7.70
C GLY A 240 10.71 -6.17 -7.23
N ILE A 241 11.43 -5.30 -7.93
CA ILE A 241 12.77 -4.85 -7.55
C ILE A 241 12.68 -3.37 -7.24
N VAL A 242 12.85 -3.03 -5.96
CA VAL A 242 12.76 -1.64 -5.47
C VAL A 242 14.13 -1.18 -4.97
N PRO A 243 14.52 0.09 -5.16
CA PRO A 243 15.80 0.59 -4.67
C PRO A 243 15.77 0.80 -3.16
N LEU A 244 16.94 0.82 -2.56
CA LEU A 244 17.09 1.15 -1.15
C LEU A 244 16.61 2.57 -0.86
N GLY A 245 15.57 2.68 -0.02
CA GLY A 245 15.17 3.92 0.63
C GLY A 245 15.88 4.10 1.96
N PHE A 246 16.42 5.29 2.23
CA PHE A 246 17.04 5.61 3.52
C PHE A 246 16.79 7.05 3.95
N THR A 247 16.84 7.29 5.26
CA THR A 247 16.64 8.60 5.86
C THR A 247 17.94 9.15 6.46
N LYS A 248 17.94 10.40 6.87
CA LYS A 248 19.05 11.02 7.63
C LYS A 248 19.21 10.47 9.06
N HIS A 249 18.24 9.70 9.57
CA HIS A 249 18.21 9.21 10.95
C HIS A 249 18.94 7.87 11.14
N GLN A 250 19.76 7.50 10.15
CA GLN A 250 20.65 6.34 10.18
C GLN A 250 22.05 6.74 9.68
N ASN A 251 23.04 5.84 9.84
CA ASN A 251 24.44 6.08 9.44
C ASN A 251 25.06 4.94 8.63
N ARG A 252 24.25 4.00 8.13
CA ARG A 252 24.72 2.82 7.37
C ARG A 252 24.85 3.13 5.90
N PHE A 253 23.89 3.90 5.35
CA PHE A 253 23.80 4.23 3.94
C PHE A 253 23.97 5.74 3.75
N THR A 254 24.71 6.10 2.71
CA THR A 254 24.98 7.50 2.34
C THR A 254 24.60 7.79 0.90
N TRP A 255 24.21 6.78 0.13
CA TRP A 255 23.76 6.89 -1.24
C TRP A 255 22.90 5.69 -1.65
N SER A 256 22.11 5.88 -2.71
CA SER A 256 21.30 4.87 -3.38
C SER A 256 21.34 5.08 -4.90
N TYR A 257 20.44 4.45 -5.63
CA TYR A 257 20.36 4.54 -7.10
C TYR A 257 20.00 5.94 -7.57
N SER A 258 19.21 6.69 -6.82
CA SER A 258 18.89 8.10 -7.09
C SER A 258 20.10 9.02 -7.19
N ASP A 259 21.21 8.67 -6.51
CA ASP A 259 22.47 9.41 -6.57
C ASP A 259 23.36 9.01 -7.75
N LYS A 260 23.01 7.94 -8.47
CA LYS A 260 23.83 7.33 -9.51
C LYS A 260 23.02 6.84 -10.70
N PRO A 261 22.55 7.74 -11.58
CA PRO A 261 21.72 7.41 -12.75
C PRO A 261 22.33 6.34 -13.67
N GLU A 262 23.66 6.31 -13.81
CA GLU A 262 24.34 5.29 -14.62
C GLU A 262 24.16 3.90 -14.03
N LEU A 263 24.27 3.76 -12.70
CA LEU A 263 24.07 2.47 -12.03
C LEU A 263 22.62 2.00 -12.13
N ALA A 264 21.66 2.93 -12.07
CA ALA A 264 20.25 2.61 -12.31
C ALA A 264 20.04 2.06 -13.74
N ARG A 265 20.66 2.69 -14.76
CA ARG A 265 20.62 2.23 -16.16
C ARG A 265 21.26 0.86 -16.33
N GLU A 266 22.43 0.64 -15.73
CA GLU A 266 23.15 -0.65 -15.78
C GLU A 266 22.30 -1.76 -15.13
N THR A 267 21.61 -1.46 -14.02
CA THR A 267 20.73 -2.40 -13.34
C THR A 267 19.51 -2.75 -14.21
N ILE A 268 18.86 -1.76 -14.82
CA ILE A 268 17.75 -1.98 -15.78
C ILE A 268 18.25 -2.87 -16.94
N ALA A 269 19.41 -2.57 -17.52
CA ALA A 269 19.96 -3.34 -18.63
C ALA A 269 20.31 -4.79 -18.23
N MET A 270 20.76 -5.02 -16.98
CA MET A 270 21.06 -6.35 -16.44
C MET A 270 19.80 -7.22 -16.31
N ILE A 271 18.67 -6.63 -15.95
CA ILE A 271 17.41 -7.35 -15.71
C ILE A 271 16.70 -7.67 -17.03
N ARG A 272 16.86 -6.85 -18.07
CA ARG A 272 16.18 -6.99 -19.34
C ARG A 272 16.19 -8.41 -19.93
N PRO A 273 17.33 -9.12 -19.99
CA PRO A 273 17.35 -10.49 -20.50
C PRO A 273 16.49 -11.49 -19.70
N PHE A 274 16.30 -11.25 -18.41
CA PHE A 274 15.41 -12.07 -17.56
C PHE A 274 13.94 -11.77 -17.86
N GLN A 275 13.59 -10.51 -18.09
CA GLN A 275 12.26 -10.09 -18.52
C GLN A 275 11.89 -10.75 -19.84
N ASP A 276 12.78 -10.68 -20.84
CA ASP A 276 12.55 -11.23 -22.16
C ASP A 276 12.35 -12.77 -22.11
N ARG A 277 13.21 -13.50 -21.36
CA ARG A 277 13.08 -14.96 -21.23
C ARG A 277 11.83 -15.37 -20.44
N ALA A 278 11.46 -14.63 -19.40
CA ALA A 278 10.23 -14.89 -18.64
C ALA A 278 9.00 -14.74 -19.54
N PHE A 279 8.96 -13.67 -20.34
CA PHE A 279 7.89 -13.46 -21.31
C PHE A 279 7.84 -14.55 -22.38
N GLU A 280 8.98 -14.95 -22.95
CA GLU A 280 9.06 -16.05 -23.91
C GLU A 280 8.58 -17.38 -23.32
N ARG A 281 8.92 -17.66 -22.04
CA ARG A 281 8.60 -18.93 -21.41
C ARG A 281 7.19 -19.00 -20.83
N PHE A 282 6.72 -17.92 -20.21
CA PHE A 282 5.51 -17.91 -19.40
C PHE A 282 4.41 -16.99 -19.94
N GLY A 283 4.72 -16.15 -20.93
CA GLY A 283 3.78 -15.14 -21.46
C GLY A 283 3.50 -14.00 -20.47
N ARG A 284 4.38 -13.78 -19.47
CA ARG A 284 4.27 -12.74 -18.46
C ARG A 284 5.62 -12.10 -18.15
N HIS A 285 5.60 -10.84 -17.73
CA HIS A 285 6.78 -10.07 -17.35
C HIS A 285 7.05 -10.22 -15.84
N THR A 286 7.51 -11.41 -15.45
CA THR A 286 7.73 -11.74 -14.02
C THR A 286 8.65 -10.73 -13.31
N PHE A 287 9.69 -10.23 -13.99
CA PHE A 287 10.71 -9.35 -13.39
C PHE A 287 10.37 -7.89 -13.65
N GLN A 288 9.92 -7.17 -12.64
CA GLN A 288 9.51 -5.78 -12.75
C GLN A 288 10.34 -4.90 -11.82
N MET A 289 10.70 -3.71 -12.28
CA MET A 289 11.40 -2.72 -11.48
C MET A 289 10.43 -1.63 -11.06
N SER A 290 10.63 -1.08 -9.87
CA SER A 290 9.84 0.06 -9.43
C SER A 290 10.05 1.28 -10.33
N ASP A 291 9.05 2.12 -10.37
CA ASP A 291 9.05 3.36 -11.16
C ASP A 291 10.24 4.26 -10.79
N GLU A 292 10.68 4.22 -9.53
CA GLU A 292 11.82 4.99 -9.03
C GLU A 292 13.10 4.68 -9.82
N PHE A 293 13.35 3.40 -10.19
CA PHE A 293 14.50 3.07 -11.03
C PHE A 293 14.47 3.74 -12.41
N TYR A 294 13.29 3.80 -13.02
CA TYR A 294 13.12 4.45 -14.32
C TYR A 294 13.29 5.96 -14.21
N LEU A 295 12.73 6.58 -13.16
CA LEU A 295 12.90 8.01 -12.88
C LEU A 295 14.37 8.35 -12.63
N ASP A 296 15.06 7.59 -11.78
CA ASP A 296 16.48 7.78 -11.47
C ASP A 296 17.38 7.61 -12.71
N ALA A 297 17.05 6.65 -13.57
CA ALA A 297 17.75 6.43 -14.83
C ALA A 297 17.48 7.50 -15.89
N GLY A 298 16.42 8.29 -15.73
CA GLY A 298 15.92 9.20 -16.76
C GLY A 298 15.38 8.45 -17.98
N ILE A 299 14.76 7.30 -17.76
CA ILE A 299 14.14 6.43 -18.77
C ILE A 299 12.63 6.45 -18.53
N GLU A 300 11.86 6.55 -19.61
CA GLU A 300 10.39 6.44 -19.50
C GLU A 300 10.00 5.01 -19.08
N PRO A 301 9.06 4.86 -18.10
CA PRO A 301 8.58 3.53 -17.70
C PRO A 301 7.97 2.77 -18.87
N PRO A 302 8.00 1.43 -18.86
CA PRO A 302 7.38 0.59 -19.89
C PRO A 302 5.90 0.91 -20.14
N GLU A 303 5.35 0.47 -21.26
CA GLU A 303 3.92 0.58 -21.55
C GLU A 303 3.06 -0.33 -20.65
N ALA A 304 1.76 -0.04 -20.54
CA ALA A 304 0.84 -0.70 -19.61
C ALA A 304 0.84 -2.23 -19.72
N ASP A 305 0.93 -2.77 -20.94
CA ASP A 305 0.96 -4.22 -21.18
C ASP A 305 2.15 -4.94 -20.53
N PHE A 306 3.23 -4.22 -20.24
CA PHE A 306 4.40 -4.76 -19.55
C PHE A 306 4.13 -5.11 -18.08
N TYR A 307 3.14 -4.51 -17.46
CA TYR A 307 2.87 -4.68 -16.03
C TYR A 307 1.89 -5.81 -15.71
N ASP A 308 1.40 -6.56 -16.70
CA ASP A 308 0.55 -7.77 -16.56
C ASP A 308 -0.65 -7.59 -15.60
N GLY A 309 -1.30 -6.43 -15.64
CA GLY A 309 -2.40 -6.06 -14.73
C GLY A 309 -1.97 -5.51 -13.37
N TYR A 310 -0.71 -5.11 -13.24
CA TYR A 310 -0.15 -4.40 -12.07
C TYR A 310 -0.19 -5.20 -10.75
N PRO A 311 0.35 -6.42 -10.67
CA PRO A 311 0.27 -7.26 -9.47
C PRO A 311 0.98 -6.66 -8.24
N GLN A 312 1.89 -5.71 -8.44
CA GLN A 312 2.63 -5.03 -7.37
C GLN A 312 2.50 -3.49 -7.44
N TYR A 313 1.31 -3.01 -7.83
CA TYR A 313 1.03 -1.59 -8.01
C TYR A 313 1.40 -0.74 -6.79
N TYR A 314 1.01 -1.20 -5.59
CA TYR A 314 1.24 -0.46 -4.35
C TYR A 314 2.71 -0.46 -3.87
N ASP A 315 3.57 -1.27 -4.50
CA ASP A 315 5.03 -1.21 -4.32
C ASP A 315 5.71 -0.15 -5.20
N GLY A 316 4.94 0.69 -5.87
CA GLY A 316 5.46 1.70 -6.78
C GLY A 316 5.93 1.10 -8.12
N ILE A 317 5.25 0.05 -8.60
CA ILE A 317 5.54 -0.60 -9.87
C ILE A 317 4.39 -0.34 -10.85
N GLY A 318 4.62 0.54 -11.81
CA GLY A 318 3.66 0.93 -12.84
C GLY A 318 2.70 2.06 -12.46
N MET A 319 2.86 2.67 -11.29
CA MET A 319 2.04 3.82 -10.88
C MET A 319 2.25 5.03 -11.80
N ILE A 320 3.50 5.28 -12.21
CA ILE A 320 3.83 6.36 -13.14
C ILE A 320 3.20 6.10 -14.51
N ARG A 321 3.28 4.86 -15.02
CA ARG A 321 2.65 4.49 -16.29
C ARG A 321 1.13 4.69 -16.22
N SER A 322 0.49 4.19 -15.20
CA SER A 322 -0.95 4.35 -14.97
C SER A 322 -1.36 5.83 -14.95
N TYR A 323 -0.58 6.67 -14.25
CA TYR A 323 -0.82 8.12 -14.23
C TYR A 323 -0.66 8.77 -15.60
N LEU A 324 0.37 8.39 -16.38
CA LEU A 324 0.62 8.93 -17.72
C LEU A 324 -0.50 8.55 -18.70
N ASP A 325 -0.91 7.29 -18.69
CA ASP A 325 -1.98 6.80 -19.57
C ASP A 325 -3.32 7.47 -19.22
N GLU A 326 -3.61 7.64 -17.94
CA GLU A 326 -4.81 8.37 -17.51
C GLU A 326 -4.73 9.87 -17.88
N THR A 327 -3.54 10.48 -17.74
CA THR A 327 -3.31 11.86 -18.22
C THR A 327 -3.66 12.00 -19.69
N ASP A 328 -3.12 11.11 -20.54
CA ASP A 328 -3.36 11.17 -21.98
C ASP A 328 -4.85 10.95 -22.32
N ASN A 329 -5.51 10.03 -21.61
CA ASN A 329 -6.95 9.78 -21.75
C ASN A 329 -7.78 11.00 -21.39
N VAL A 330 -7.52 11.64 -20.24
CA VAL A 330 -8.25 12.83 -19.78
C VAL A 330 -8.00 14.02 -20.72
N LEU A 331 -6.76 14.23 -21.16
CA LEU A 331 -6.43 15.30 -22.10
C LEU A 331 -7.14 15.12 -23.45
N ALA A 332 -7.34 13.90 -23.92
CA ALA A 332 -8.01 13.59 -25.16
C ALA A 332 -9.55 13.65 -25.07
N ALA A 333 -10.11 13.06 -23.98
CA ALA A 333 -11.55 12.88 -23.85
C ALA A 333 -12.26 14.09 -23.22
N ASP A 334 -11.60 14.77 -22.26
CA ASP A 334 -12.22 15.78 -21.39
C ASP A 334 -11.85 17.24 -21.73
N THR A 335 -11.47 17.50 -22.95
CA THR A 335 -11.00 18.83 -23.42
C THR A 335 -11.95 19.98 -23.02
N GLU A 336 -13.26 19.80 -23.14
CA GLU A 336 -14.27 20.82 -22.81
C GLU A 336 -14.41 21.01 -21.31
N ARG A 337 -14.33 19.94 -20.51
CA ARG A 337 -14.32 19.99 -19.05
C ARG A 337 -13.11 20.77 -18.55
N LEU A 338 -11.93 20.42 -19.05
CA LEU A 338 -10.67 21.10 -18.74
C LEU A 338 -10.70 22.58 -19.11
N ARG A 339 -11.29 22.93 -20.29
CA ARG A 339 -11.46 24.32 -20.69
C ARG A 339 -12.32 25.10 -19.68
N ARG A 340 -13.48 24.56 -19.30
CA ARG A 340 -14.38 25.18 -18.30
C ARG A 340 -13.71 25.39 -16.96
N VAL A 341 -12.97 24.38 -16.48
CA VAL A 341 -12.21 24.47 -15.22
C VAL A 341 -11.21 25.61 -15.27
N ARG A 342 -10.40 25.70 -16.32
CA ARG A 342 -9.42 26.80 -16.47
C ARG A 342 -10.08 28.18 -16.54
N GLU A 343 -11.17 28.30 -17.28
CA GLU A 343 -11.92 29.57 -17.41
C GLU A 343 -12.51 29.99 -16.05
N GLU A 344 -13.04 29.07 -15.26
CA GLU A 344 -13.62 29.40 -13.97
C GLU A 344 -12.54 29.77 -12.95
N ILE A 345 -11.41 29.07 -12.90
CA ILE A 345 -10.26 29.46 -12.06
C ILE A 345 -9.78 30.84 -12.39
N ALA A 346 -9.63 31.14 -13.69
CA ALA A 346 -9.22 32.47 -14.16
C ALA A 346 -10.26 33.53 -13.81
N ALA A 347 -11.57 33.25 -13.95
CA ALA A 347 -12.65 34.17 -13.61
C ALA A 347 -12.68 34.54 -12.12
N ARG A 348 -12.28 33.60 -11.23
CA ARG A 348 -12.09 33.86 -9.80
C ARG A 348 -10.82 34.65 -9.48
N GLY A 349 -9.97 34.93 -10.47
CA GLY A 349 -8.68 35.57 -10.26
C GLY A 349 -7.69 34.71 -9.47
N GLN A 350 -7.86 33.40 -9.50
CA GLN A 350 -7.04 32.43 -8.77
C GLN A 350 -6.01 31.78 -9.69
N ARG A 351 -4.97 31.22 -9.08
CA ARG A 351 -4.00 30.35 -9.73
C ARG A 351 -3.94 29.01 -9.01
N LEU A 352 -3.90 27.93 -9.77
CA LEU A 352 -3.83 26.57 -9.24
C LEU A 352 -2.38 26.23 -8.85
N LEU A 353 -2.20 25.68 -7.66
CA LEU A 353 -0.93 25.17 -7.15
C LEU A 353 -1.13 23.77 -6.57
N CYS A 354 -0.47 22.77 -7.15
CA CYS A 354 -0.48 21.39 -6.66
C CYS A 354 0.84 21.07 -5.95
N LEU A 355 0.77 20.41 -4.80
CA LEU A 355 1.95 19.90 -4.10
C LEU A 355 2.26 18.47 -4.56
N SER A 356 3.55 18.15 -4.65
CA SER A 356 4.03 16.82 -5.01
C SER A 356 5.34 16.52 -4.27
N GLY A 357 5.69 15.25 -4.13
CA GLY A 357 7.05 14.82 -3.83
C GLY A 357 8.00 15.16 -4.99
N ALA A 358 9.30 15.19 -4.71
CA ALA A 358 10.26 15.58 -5.73
C ALA A 358 10.34 14.56 -6.87
N SER A 359 10.26 13.26 -6.57
CA SER A 359 10.30 12.19 -7.57
C SER A 359 9.15 12.23 -8.57
N ALA A 360 7.93 12.54 -8.12
CA ALA A 360 6.75 12.55 -8.97
C ALA A 360 6.45 13.92 -9.63
N ARG A 361 7.21 14.96 -9.30
CA ARG A 361 6.93 16.36 -9.73
C ARG A 361 6.74 16.49 -11.24
N ASP A 362 7.66 15.94 -12.03
CA ASP A 362 7.65 16.11 -13.49
C ASP A 362 6.54 15.27 -14.13
N THR A 363 6.21 14.13 -13.57
CA THR A 363 5.07 13.30 -13.96
C THR A 363 3.75 14.05 -13.73
N VAL A 364 3.54 14.59 -12.53
CA VAL A 364 2.34 15.35 -12.17
C VAL A 364 2.22 16.62 -13.02
N ALA A 365 3.34 17.25 -13.36
CA ALA A 365 3.35 18.44 -14.20
C ALA A 365 2.84 18.19 -15.63
N ARG A 366 2.95 16.97 -16.16
CA ARG A 366 2.41 16.64 -17.50
C ARG A 366 0.92 16.92 -17.63
N PHE A 367 0.16 16.71 -16.55
CA PHE A 367 -1.27 17.05 -16.50
C PHE A 367 -1.51 18.47 -15.99
N VAL A 368 -0.94 18.80 -14.83
CA VAL A 368 -1.25 20.04 -14.11
C VAL A 368 -0.73 21.28 -14.83
N GLU A 369 0.51 21.27 -15.34
CA GLU A 369 1.13 22.42 -16.00
C GLU A 369 0.83 22.48 -17.51
N SER A 370 0.24 21.43 -18.09
CA SER A 370 -0.15 21.41 -19.49
C SER A 370 -1.13 22.55 -19.80
N PRO A 371 -0.93 23.31 -20.88
CA PRO A 371 -1.91 24.33 -21.32
C PRO A 371 -3.24 23.70 -21.80
N HIS A 372 -3.22 22.40 -22.13
CA HIS A 372 -4.41 21.60 -22.46
C HIS A 372 -4.99 20.90 -21.24
N GLY A 373 -4.19 20.71 -20.17
CA GLY A 373 -4.60 20.20 -18.87
C GLY A 373 -5.16 21.31 -17.98
N LEU A 374 -4.63 21.45 -16.77
CA LEU A 374 -5.14 22.42 -15.77
C LEU A 374 -4.52 23.81 -15.89
N ALA A 375 -3.42 23.96 -16.63
CA ALA A 375 -2.62 25.19 -16.74
C ALA A 375 -2.23 25.79 -15.37
N GLY A 376 -1.99 24.91 -14.38
CA GLY A 376 -1.58 25.25 -13.02
C GLY A 376 -0.06 25.24 -12.85
N THR A 377 0.37 25.06 -11.61
CA THR A 377 1.79 24.92 -11.24
C THR A 377 1.94 23.74 -10.27
N VAL A 378 3.02 22.97 -10.40
CA VAL A 378 3.40 21.93 -9.45
C VAL A 378 4.60 22.37 -8.63
N THR A 379 4.47 22.35 -7.30
CA THR A 379 5.58 22.62 -6.39
C THR A 379 6.02 21.34 -5.73
N ALA A 380 7.27 20.94 -5.96
CA ALA A 380 7.90 19.85 -5.25
C ALA A 380 8.22 20.28 -3.82
N ILE A 381 7.78 19.49 -2.84
CA ILE A 381 8.15 19.65 -1.44
C ILE A 381 9.33 18.72 -1.15
N LYS A 382 10.48 19.31 -0.85
CA LYS A 382 11.65 18.55 -0.44
C LYS A 382 11.43 17.96 0.95
N ASN A 383 11.55 16.64 1.07
CA ASN A 383 11.42 15.97 2.36
C ASN A 383 12.68 16.19 3.21
N ARG A 384 12.62 17.18 4.11
CA ARG A 384 13.69 17.51 5.06
C ARG A 384 13.52 16.79 6.38
N TYR A 385 12.30 16.40 6.70
CA TYR A 385 11.96 15.69 7.93
C TYR A 385 12.64 14.31 7.97
N PHE A 386 12.46 13.51 6.94
CA PHE A 386 13.16 12.23 6.81
C PHE A 386 14.56 12.41 6.24
N GLY A 387 14.74 13.25 5.23
CA GLY A 387 16.02 13.42 4.54
C GLY A 387 16.46 12.14 3.80
N GLY A 388 17.77 12.00 3.56
CA GLY A 388 18.27 10.89 2.74
C GLY A 388 17.78 11.00 1.30
N ASN A 389 17.27 9.90 0.74
CA ASN A 389 16.65 9.86 -0.60
C ASN A 389 15.11 9.75 -0.55
N VAL A 390 14.49 10.11 0.59
CA VAL A 390 13.02 10.08 0.72
C VAL A 390 12.43 11.29 0.00
N ASP A 391 11.69 11.05 -1.09
CA ASP A 391 11.17 12.13 -1.95
C ASP A 391 9.80 11.83 -2.59
N VAL A 392 9.17 10.71 -2.22
CA VAL A 392 7.83 10.31 -2.72
C VAL A 392 6.71 11.15 -2.11
N THR A 393 5.62 11.34 -2.85
CA THR A 393 4.49 12.19 -2.46
C THR A 393 3.81 11.74 -1.17
N GLY A 394 3.62 10.44 -0.96
CA GLY A 394 2.96 9.89 0.24
C GLY A 394 3.75 10.08 1.55
N LEU A 395 5.04 10.41 1.47
CA LEU A 395 5.89 10.66 2.64
C LEU A 395 6.16 12.15 2.92
N ILE A 396 5.49 13.06 2.19
CA ILE A 396 5.53 14.51 2.50
C ILE A 396 4.94 14.73 3.89
N VAL A 397 5.52 15.66 4.65
CA VAL A 397 5.06 16.00 5.99
C VAL A 397 4.66 17.47 6.11
N ALA A 398 3.83 17.78 7.10
CA ALA A 398 3.27 19.12 7.28
C ALA A 398 4.33 20.18 7.55
N CYS A 399 5.32 19.90 8.40
CA CYS A 399 6.39 20.88 8.71
C CYS A 399 7.18 21.28 7.47
N ASP A 400 7.45 20.34 6.55
CA ASP A 400 8.16 20.63 5.31
C ASP A 400 7.32 21.52 4.35
N ILE A 401 6.00 21.31 4.29
CA ILE A 401 5.07 22.15 3.54
C ILE A 401 5.07 23.57 4.12
N LEU A 402 4.86 23.70 5.43
CA LEU A 402 4.76 24.99 6.10
C LEU A 402 6.04 25.82 6.02
N GLU A 403 7.21 25.16 5.99
CA GLU A 403 8.51 25.81 5.88
C GLU A 403 8.80 26.28 4.44
N GLN A 404 8.42 25.48 3.44
CA GLN A 404 8.83 25.71 2.04
C GLN A 404 7.84 26.57 1.24
N LEU A 405 6.57 26.63 1.64
CA LEU A 405 5.61 27.50 0.98
C LEU A 405 5.71 28.95 1.45
N PRO A 406 5.44 29.94 0.54
CA PRO A 406 5.41 31.35 0.89
C PRO A 406 4.45 31.66 2.04
N GLN A 407 4.75 32.74 2.78
CA GLN A 407 3.84 33.24 3.82
C GLN A 407 2.58 33.91 3.26
N ASP A 408 2.64 34.47 2.05
CA ASP A 408 1.49 35.00 1.32
C ASP A 408 1.11 34.07 0.18
N LEU A 409 -0.06 33.45 0.30
CA LEU A 409 -0.68 32.57 -0.68
C LEU A 409 -2.00 33.16 -1.21
N SER A 410 -2.17 34.48 -1.13
CA SER A 410 -3.36 35.15 -1.63
C SER A 410 -3.61 34.86 -3.12
N GLY A 411 -4.83 34.51 -3.46
CA GLY A 411 -5.25 34.15 -4.82
C GLY A 411 -4.73 32.79 -5.29
N VAL A 412 -4.28 31.91 -4.35
CA VAL A 412 -3.88 30.54 -4.66
C VAL A 412 -5.00 29.59 -4.29
N MET A 413 -5.42 28.75 -5.23
CA MET A 413 -6.13 27.51 -4.99
C MET A 413 -5.08 26.41 -4.83
N LEU A 414 -4.88 25.94 -3.60
CA LEU A 414 -3.80 25.04 -3.21
C LEU A 414 -4.31 23.61 -3.04
N PHE A 415 -3.71 22.67 -3.76
CA PHE A 415 -4.01 21.25 -3.70
C PHE A 415 -2.96 20.48 -2.92
N VAL A 416 -3.41 19.85 -1.84
CA VAL A 416 -2.61 19.03 -0.95
C VAL A 416 -2.93 17.55 -1.24
N PRO A 417 -1.94 16.69 -1.48
CA PRO A 417 -2.18 15.29 -1.82
C PRO A 417 -2.83 14.52 -0.65
N LYS A 418 -3.94 13.79 -0.90
CA LYS A 418 -4.60 12.92 0.08
C LYS A 418 -3.64 11.85 0.64
N LEU A 419 -2.72 11.35 -0.18
CA LEU A 419 -1.78 10.26 0.15
C LEU A 419 -0.85 10.56 1.34
N MET A 420 -0.68 11.81 1.76
CA MET A 420 0.19 12.16 2.88
C MET A 420 -0.49 12.02 4.25
N PHE A 421 -1.79 11.74 4.28
CA PHE A 421 -2.56 11.57 5.50
C PHE A 421 -2.95 10.09 5.68
N ASN A 422 -2.93 9.62 6.93
CA ASN A 422 -3.54 8.34 7.29
C ASN A 422 -5.07 8.47 7.44
N ALA A 423 -5.75 7.38 7.79
CA ALA A 423 -7.21 7.36 7.98
C ALA A 423 -7.68 8.35 9.06
N ASP A 424 -6.86 8.60 10.11
CA ASP A 424 -7.17 9.57 11.16
C ASP A 424 -6.89 11.02 10.75
N GLY A 425 -6.47 11.26 9.50
CA GLY A 425 -6.09 12.58 9.01
C GLY A 425 -4.74 13.08 9.53
N MET A 426 -3.86 12.20 9.98
CA MET A 426 -2.55 12.57 10.52
C MET A 426 -1.44 12.41 9.49
N THR A 427 -0.52 13.36 9.45
CA THR A 427 0.75 13.25 8.73
C THR A 427 1.79 12.45 9.53
N LEU A 428 2.91 12.11 8.91
CA LEU A 428 3.99 11.33 9.57
C LEU A 428 4.78 12.14 10.62
N ASP A 429 4.64 13.46 10.65
CA ASP A 429 5.21 14.36 11.68
C ASP A 429 4.17 14.78 12.73
N GLU A 430 3.12 13.97 12.92
CA GLU A 430 2.07 14.14 13.94
C GLU A 430 1.22 15.41 13.79
N TYR A 431 1.09 15.94 12.58
CA TYR A 431 0.26 17.10 12.31
C TYR A 431 -1.12 16.66 11.82
N HIS A 432 -2.20 17.20 12.40
CA HIS A 432 -3.55 16.89 11.93
C HIS A 432 -3.87 17.66 10.64
N ARG A 433 -4.59 17.01 9.73
CA ARG A 433 -5.02 17.59 8.44
C ARG A 433 -5.64 18.96 8.61
N ASP A 434 -6.61 19.08 9.51
CA ASP A 434 -7.38 20.33 9.68
C ASP A 434 -6.50 21.48 10.18
N ASP A 435 -5.49 21.22 11.01
CA ASP A 435 -4.53 22.23 11.48
C ASP A 435 -3.61 22.70 10.34
N LEU A 436 -3.18 21.77 9.49
CA LEU A 436 -2.42 22.10 8.28
C LEU A 436 -3.23 22.99 7.34
N LEU A 437 -4.49 22.59 7.06
CA LEU A 437 -5.37 23.36 6.18
C LEU A 437 -5.65 24.77 6.76
N ALA A 438 -5.94 24.87 8.06
CA ALA A 438 -6.13 26.15 8.73
C ALA A 438 -4.89 27.04 8.66
N SER A 439 -3.70 26.47 8.85
CA SER A 439 -2.42 27.18 8.76
C SER A 439 -2.18 27.75 7.36
N LEU A 440 -2.45 26.97 6.32
CA LEU A 440 -2.30 27.39 4.92
C LEU A 440 -3.38 28.41 4.50
N THR A 441 -4.62 28.23 4.95
CA THR A 441 -5.72 29.17 4.74
C THR A 441 -5.43 30.52 5.39
N SER A 442 -4.80 30.53 6.58
CA SER A 442 -4.39 31.78 7.24
C SER A 442 -3.37 32.59 6.43
N ARG A 443 -2.65 31.97 5.48
CA ARG A 443 -1.75 32.61 4.51
C ARG A 443 -2.48 33.12 3.27
N GLY A 444 -3.81 32.98 3.19
CA GLY A 444 -4.63 33.47 2.09
C GLY A 444 -4.94 32.45 0.99
N ALA A 445 -4.55 31.20 1.14
CA ALA A 445 -4.89 30.14 0.17
C ALA A 445 -6.32 29.62 0.37
N GLU A 446 -6.97 29.26 -0.74
CA GLU A 446 -8.09 28.32 -0.75
C GLU A 446 -7.52 26.90 -0.85
N VAL A 447 -7.65 26.08 0.22
CA VAL A 447 -6.90 24.82 0.36
C VAL A 447 -7.84 23.62 0.25
N HIS A 448 -7.47 22.64 -0.57
CA HIS A 448 -8.21 21.41 -0.78
C HIS A 448 -7.30 20.19 -0.68
N VAL A 449 -7.77 19.13 -0.03
CA VAL A 449 -7.14 17.81 -0.06
C VAL A 449 -7.75 17.05 -1.24
N VAL A 450 -6.90 16.54 -2.12
CA VAL A 450 -7.32 15.96 -3.39
C VAL A 450 -6.61 14.65 -3.68
N SER A 451 -7.26 13.81 -4.50
CA SER A 451 -6.57 12.69 -5.16
C SER A 451 -5.49 13.22 -6.11
N THR A 452 -4.46 12.41 -6.31
CA THR A 452 -3.39 12.74 -7.27
C THR A 452 -3.72 12.29 -8.69
N MET A 453 -4.71 11.40 -8.89
CA MET A 453 -5.06 10.85 -10.20
C MET A 453 -5.79 11.88 -11.07
N PRO A 454 -5.48 12.00 -12.38
CA PRO A 454 -5.99 13.06 -13.26
C PRO A 454 -7.51 13.14 -13.35
N HIS A 455 -8.19 12.00 -13.48
CA HIS A 455 -9.65 11.97 -13.61
C HIS A 455 -10.34 12.42 -12.32
N GLU A 456 -9.95 11.84 -11.18
CA GLU A 456 -10.49 12.19 -9.87
C GLU A 456 -10.19 13.65 -9.51
N LEU A 457 -9.01 14.15 -9.89
CA LEU A 457 -8.64 15.56 -9.69
C LEU A 457 -9.54 16.48 -10.52
N LEU A 458 -9.86 16.11 -11.76
CA LEU A 458 -10.77 16.89 -12.61
C LEU A 458 -12.20 16.90 -12.04
N ASP A 459 -12.71 15.74 -11.59
CA ASP A 459 -14.03 15.63 -10.95
C ASP A 459 -14.10 16.49 -9.69
N THR A 460 -13.07 16.41 -8.84
CA THR A 460 -12.95 17.21 -7.61
C THR A 460 -12.96 18.71 -7.94
N LEU A 461 -12.22 19.14 -8.97
CA LEU A 461 -12.20 20.53 -9.40
C LEU A 461 -13.56 21.02 -9.89
N GLU A 462 -14.27 20.25 -10.72
CA GLU A 462 -15.62 20.62 -11.17
C GLU A 462 -16.58 20.79 -9.99
N HIS A 463 -16.46 19.93 -8.97
CA HIS A 463 -17.24 20.04 -7.74
C HIS A 463 -16.92 21.32 -6.96
N ILE A 464 -15.65 21.58 -6.67
CA ILE A 464 -15.18 22.78 -5.95
C ILE A 464 -15.63 24.07 -6.68
N LEU A 465 -15.56 24.04 -7.99
CA LEU A 465 -15.91 25.19 -8.81
C LEU A 465 -17.42 25.35 -9.05
N GLY A 466 -18.23 24.33 -8.72
CA GLY A 466 -19.69 24.34 -8.90
C GLY A 466 -20.12 24.27 -10.37
N ILE A 467 -19.30 23.65 -11.24
CA ILE A 467 -19.52 23.56 -12.70
C ILE A 467 -19.88 22.17 -13.19
N MET A 468 -20.25 21.26 -12.29
CA MET A 468 -20.65 19.89 -12.64
C MET A 468 -21.88 19.85 -13.54
N PRO A 469 -21.98 18.89 -14.48
CA PRO A 469 -23.22 18.64 -15.21
C PRO A 469 -24.34 18.25 -14.25
N ALA A 470 -25.57 18.72 -14.51
CA ALA A 470 -26.75 18.56 -13.63
C ALA A 470 -27.15 17.10 -13.28
N ASN A 471 -26.48 16.08 -13.85
CA ASN A 471 -26.80 14.66 -13.68
C ASN A 471 -25.66 13.80 -13.13
N SER A 472 -24.58 14.38 -12.60
CA SER A 472 -23.48 13.60 -12.03
C SER A 472 -23.72 13.37 -10.54
N THR A 473 -23.98 12.14 -10.15
CA THR A 473 -23.90 11.69 -8.75
C THR A 473 -22.45 11.38 -8.45
N ILE A 474 -21.80 12.18 -7.61
CA ILE A 474 -20.52 11.80 -7.00
C ILE A 474 -20.82 10.70 -5.98
N PRO A 475 -20.02 9.66 -5.86
CA PRO A 475 -20.02 8.83 -4.67
C PRO A 475 -19.72 9.74 -3.46
N THR A 476 -20.72 9.94 -2.61
CA THR A 476 -20.59 10.75 -1.39
C THR A 476 -19.95 9.92 -0.30
N ASP A 477 -18.71 9.48 -0.49
CA ASP A 477 -17.93 8.93 0.60
C ASP A 477 -16.56 9.62 0.68
N PRO A 478 -16.38 10.51 1.67
CA PRO A 478 -15.09 11.14 1.90
C PRO A 478 -14.07 10.22 2.60
N THR A 479 -14.39 8.92 2.77
CA THR A 479 -13.59 7.96 3.56
C THR A 479 -12.95 6.84 2.75
N HIS A 480 -12.92 6.91 1.41
CA HIS A 480 -12.18 5.94 0.59
C HIS A 480 -10.93 6.53 -0.02
#